data_8e141b3b68f9fe984bb9c88f2f48e35e
#
_entry.id   8e141b3b68f9fe984bb9c88f2f48e35e
#
_cell.length_a   1.000
_cell.length_b   1.000
_cell.length_c   1.000
_cell.angle_alpha   90.00
_cell.angle_beta   90.00
_cell.angle_gamma   90.00
#
_symmetry.space_group_name_H-M   'P 1'
#
loop_
_entity.id
_entity.type
_entity.pdbx_description
1 polymer ?
#
loop_
_entity_poly.entity_id
_entity_poly.type
_entity_poly.pdbx_seq_one_letter_code
_entity_poly.pdbx_strand_id
1 'polypeptide(L)'
;MKLVDITKENWKKVIFLTTNKKVTIQGNREPYDAGSMPTLCEDFVASNAFSIVQSVYDNRWITKAIEHEDQLIGFAMYGYNEEEGFYELCRIMIDREYQGKGYGTQAIKLVLEEMRTIDECKEVYLSTDPENIVGKHVYEKIGFAAENKMLDDEELYKYVY
;
A
#
# COMPACT_ATOMS: atom_id res chain seq x y z
N MET A 1 -12.91 7.80 -6.48
CA MET A 1 -11.66 7.41 -5.78
C MET A 1 -10.51 8.19 -6.38
N LYS A 2 -9.55 8.61 -5.57
CA LYS A 2 -8.35 9.35 -6.00
C LYS A 2 -7.18 9.08 -5.05
N LEU A 3 -5.96 9.30 -5.53
CA LEU A 3 -4.77 9.37 -4.70
C LEU A 3 -4.63 10.81 -4.19
N VAL A 4 -4.31 10.96 -2.90
CA VAL A 4 -4.10 12.27 -2.25
C VAL A 4 -2.79 12.28 -1.48
N ASP A 5 -2.15 13.45 -1.43
CA ASP A 5 -0.91 13.60 -0.68
C ASP A 5 -1.13 13.42 0.81
N ILE A 6 -0.11 12.86 1.47
CA ILE A 6 -0.08 12.78 2.92
C ILE A 6 0.46 14.09 3.45
N THR A 7 -0.34 14.78 4.26
CA THR A 7 -0.09 16.13 4.75
C THR A 7 -0.12 16.18 6.28
N LYS A 8 0.24 17.33 6.84
CA LYS A 8 0.14 17.58 8.29
C LYS A 8 -1.30 17.47 8.83
N GLU A 9 -2.31 17.59 7.94
CA GLU A 9 -3.73 17.55 8.31
C GLU A 9 -4.27 16.11 8.32
N ASN A 10 -3.71 15.21 7.50
CA ASN A 10 -4.28 13.87 7.29
C ASN A 10 -3.39 12.70 7.74
N TRP A 11 -2.07 12.88 7.93
CA TRP A 11 -1.13 11.78 8.21
C TRP A 11 -1.55 10.92 9.40
N LYS A 12 -2.14 11.54 10.43
CA LYS A 12 -2.60 10.83 11.61
C LYS A 12 -3.70 9.82 11.28
N LYS A 13 -4.61 10.15 10.36
CA LYS A 13 -5.63 9.22 9.90
C LYS A 13 -5.01 8.08 9.09
N VAL A 14 -4.01 8.39 8.26
CA VAL A 14 -3.33 7.40 7.41
C VAL A 14 -2.59 6.34 8.21
N ILE A 15 -1.89 6.72 9.28
CA ILE A 15 -1.15 5.74 10.11
C ILE A 15 -2.06 4.78 10.87
N PHE A 16 -3.34 5.14 11.07
CA PHE A 16 -4.33 4.29 11.73
C PHE A 16 -5.16 3.41 10.78
N LEU A 17 -4.98 3.52 9.47
CA LEU A 17 -5.57 2.58 8.52
C LEU A 17 -4.96 1.19 8.75
N THR A 18 -5.79 0.16 8.77
CA THR A 18 -5.34 -1.19 9.10
C THR A 18 -6.10 -2.26 8.31
N THR A 19 -5.40 -3.34 7.97
CA THR A 19 -5.99 -4.56 7.41
C THR A 19 -6.51 -5.51 8.48
N ASN A 20 -6.12 -5.29 9.73
CA ASN A 20 -6.51 -6.11 10.87
C ASN A 20 -7.92 -5.76 11.38
N LYS A 21 -8.55 -6.67 12.11
CA LYS A 21 -9.78 -6.36 12.83
C LYS A 21 -9.49 -5.29 13.88
N LYS A 22 -10.20 -4.17 13.78
CA LYS A 22 -10.12 -3.13 14.83
C LYS A 22 -10.56 -3.75 16.15
N VAL A 23 -9.67 -3.78 17.12
CA VAL A 23 -10.02 -4.15 18.49
C VAL A 23 -10.72 -2.95 19.09
N THR A 24 -12.03 -3.06 19.36
CA THR A 24 -12.76 -2.03 20.07
C THR A 24 -12.29 -2.06 21.52
N ILE A 25 -11.40 -1.14 21.88
CA ILE A 25 -11.05 -0.92 23.28
C ILE A 25 -12.24 -0.19 23.90
N GLN A 26 -12.94 -0.85 24.81
CA GLN A 26 -13.99 -0.21 25.60
C GLN A 26 -13.36 0.88 26.48
N GLY A 27 -13.64 2.14 26.16
CA GLY A 27 -13.22 3.31 26.92
C GLY A 27 -12.99 4.52 26.01
N ASN A 28 -13.26 5.73 26.53
CA ASN A 28 -13.01 7.01 25.86
C ASN A 28 -11.49 7.29 25.78
N ARG A 29 -10.74 6.46 25.05
CA ARG A 29 -9.34 6.73 24.79
C ARG A 29 -9.21 7.40 23.44
N GLU A 30 -8.57 8.57 23.46
CA GLU A 30 -8.11 9.25 22.24
C GLU A 30 -7.25 8.30 21.42
N PRO A 31 -7.30 8.37 20.08
CA PRO A 31 -6.54 7.47 19.17
C PRO A 31 -5.01 7.54 19.32
N TYR A 32 -4.51 8.27 20.30
CA TYR A 32 -3.08 8.47 20.61
C TYR A 32 -2.58 7.75 21.85
N ASP A 33 -3.42 7.00 22.54
CA ASP A 33 -2.90 6.19 23.62
C ASP A 33 -1.96 5.14 23.05
N ALA A 34 -0.69 5.20 23.40
CA ALA A 34 0.36 4.29 22.91
C ALA A 34 0.05 2.80 23.17
N GLY A 35 -0.92 2.51 24.07
CA GLY A 35 -1.44 1.17 24.29
C GLY A 35 -2.57 0.76 23.33
N SER A 36 -3.04 1.66 22.47
CA SER A 36 -4.10 1.43 21.49
C SER A 36 -3.66 1.50 20.03
N MET A 37 -2.34 1.58 19.79
CA MET A 37 -1.86 1.43 18.42
C MET A 37 -2.40 0.12 17.86
N PRO A 38 -3.11 0.15 16.68
CA PRO A 38 -3.40 -1.10 16.01
C PRO A 38 -2.07 -1.82 15.85
N THR A 39 -1.96 -2.98 16.45
CA THR A 39 -0.87 -3.89 16.18
C THR A 39 -0.85 -4.05 14.68
N LEU A 40 0.20 -3.56 14.10
CA LEU A 40 0.51 -3.76 12.71
C LEU A 40 0.40 -5.24 12.44
N CYS A 41 0.09 -5.59 11.23
CA CYS A 41 0.22 -6.98 10.78
C CYS A 41 1.63 -7.42 11.20
N GLU A 42 1.71 -8.19 12.29
CA GLU A 42 2.91 -8.25 13.13
C GLU A 42 4.07 -8.97 12.46
N ASP A 43 3.79 -9.66 11.33
CA ASP A 43 4.78 -10.61 10.83
C ASP A 43 5.41 -10.24 9.49
N PHE A 44 4.85 -9.35 8.64
CA PHE A 44 5.36 -9.21 7.27
C PHE A 44 5.32 -7.80 6.65
N VAL A 45 4.55 -6.86 7.15
CA VAL A 45 4.39 -5.58 6.44
C VAL A 45 4.77 -4.41 7.34
N ALA A 46 5.78 -3.66 6.94
CA ALA A 46 6.16 -2.43 7.62
C ALA A 46 4.95 -1.49 7.80
N SER A 47 4.87 -0.73 8.89
CA SER A 47 3.73 0.14 9.16
C SER A 47 3.60 1.27 8.14
N ASN A 48 2.38 1.80 7.96
CA ASN A 48 2.20 3.03 7.20
C ASN A 48 3.08 4.17 7.76
N ALA A 49 3.23 4.24 9.10
CA ALA A 49 4.12 5.23 9.74
C ALA A 49 5.57 5.04 9.31
N PHE A 50 6.10 3.80 9.30
CA PHE A 50 7.45 3.52 8.83
C PHE A 50 7.63 3.95 7.37
N SER A 51 6.71 3.58 6.49
CA SER A 51 6.77 3.91 5.06
C SER A 51 6.70 5.41 4.79
N ILE A 52 5.88 6.15 5.56
CA ILE A 52 5.83 7.62 5.49
C ILE A 52 7.18 8.23 5.90
N VAL A 53 7.78 7.75 6.99
CA VAL A 53 9.10 8.22 7.43
C VAL A 53 10.17 7.87 6.39
N GLN A 54 10.14 6.65 5.85
CA GLN A 54 11.06 6.24 4.79
C GLN A 54 11.00 7.17 3.58
N SER A 55 9.81 7.51 3.10
CA SER A 55 9.62 8.41 1.95
C SER A 55 10.06 9.85 2.21
N VAL A 56 10.16 10.28 3.47
CA VAL A 56 10.71 11.60 3.83
C VAL A 56 12.24 11.63 3.67
N TYR A 57 12.91 10.54 3.97
CA TYR A 57 14.37 10.44 3.92
C TYR A 57 14.91 9.83 2.63
N ASP A 58 14.04 9.19 1.85
CA ASP A 58 14.35 8.62 0.55
C ASP A 58 13.29 9.06 -0.47
N ASN A 59 13.63 10.09 -1.24
CA ASN A 59 12.74 10.73 -2.22
C ASN A 59 12.43 9.88 -3.46
N ARG A 60 13.01 8.70 -3.58
CA ARG A 60 12.65 7.71 -4.63
C ARG A 60 11.30 7.07 -4.35
N TRP A 61 10.87 7.08 -3.09
CA TRP A 61 9.59 6.53 -2.65
C TRP A 61 8.52 7.61 -2.53
N ILE A 62 7.40 7.37 -3.16
CA ILE A 62 6.21 8.20 -3.12
C ILE A 62 5.16 7.52 -2.25
N THR A 63 4.62 8.23 -1.28
CA THR A 63 3.53 7.73 -0.44
C THR A 63 2.25 8.52 -0.69
N LYS A 64 1.13 7.82 -0.85
CA LYS A 64 -0.19 8.43 -1.06
C LYS A 64 -1.22 7.79 -0.14
N ALA A 65 -2.18 8.59 0.28
CA ALA A 65 -3.43 8.07 0.82
C ALA A 65 -4.44 7.83 -0.30
N ILE A 66 -5.29 6.83 -0.13
CA ILE A 66 -6.39 6.51 -1.06
C ILE A 66 -7.66 7.08 -0.45
N GLU A 67 -8.30 7.99 -1.18
CA GLU A 67 -9.54 8.65 -0.76
C GLU A 67 -10.72 8.22 -1.63
N HIS A 68 -11.85 7.93 -0.99
CA HIS A 68 -13.13 7.64 -1.63
C HIS A 68 -14.25 8.32 -0.83
N GLU A 69 -15.08 9.13 -1.51
CA GLU A 69 -16.20 9.87 -0.87
C GLU A 69 -15.77 10.63 0.39
N ASP A 70 -14.68 11.41 0.27
CA ASP A 70 -14.06 12.22 1.33
C ASP A 70 -13.60 11.42 2.58
N GLN A 71 -13.50 10.09 2.46
CA GLN A 71 -12.94 9.21 3.47
C GLN A 71 -11.58 8.65 3.01
N LEU A 72 -10.60 8.64 3.91
CA LEU A 72 -9.34 7.93 3.68
C LEU A 72 -9.59 6.44 3.94
N ILE A 73 -9.42 5.63 2.88
CA ILE A 73 -9.75 4.21 2.89
C ILE A 73 -8.54 3.31 2.65
N GLY A 74 -7.38 3.87 2.36
CA GLY A 74 -6.20 3.08 2.08
C GLY A 74 -4.92 3.90 1.98
N PHE A 75 -3.83 3.18 1.72
CA PHE A 75 -2.48 3.71 1.60
C PHE A 75 -1.74 3.01 0.47
N ALA A 76 -0.86 3.73 -0.20
CA ALA A 76 0.05 3.19 -1.21
C ALA A 76 1.44 3.80 -1.05
N MET A 77 2.48 3.00 -1.37
CA MET A 77 3.87 3.41 -1.52
C MET A 77 4.44 2.78 -2.78
N TYR A 78 5.05 3.57 -3.61
CA TYR A 78 5.63 3.14 -4.88
C TYR A 78 6.79 4.04 -5.27
N GLY A 79 7.63 3.58 -6.17
CA GLY A 79 8.80 4.35 -6.61
C GLY A 79 9.84 3.49 -7.31
N TYR A 80 11.07 4.00 -7.41
CA TYR A 80 12.20 3.27 -7.95
C TYR A 80 12.98 2.57 -6.83
N ASN A 81 12.98 1.25 -6.88
CA ASN A 81 13.79 0.43 -5.98
C ASN A 81 15.21 0.33 -6.55
N GLU A 82 16.15 1.05 -5.93
CA GLU A 82 17.53 1.12 -6.42
C GLU A 82 18.30 -0.19 -6.21
N GLU A 83 17.96 -0.93 -5.15
CA GLU A 83 18.61 -2.20 -4.84
C GLU A 83 18.27 -3.26 -5.87
N GLU A 84 17.02 -3.26 -6.33
CA GLU A 84 16.51 -4.22 -7.33
C GLU A 84 16.61 -3.70 -8.76
N GLY A 85 16.73 -2.39 -8.95
CA GLY A 85 16.89 -1.75 -10.25
C GLY A 85 15.61 -1.63 -11.08
N PHE A 86 14.43 -1.58 -10.42
CA PHE A 86 13.16 -1.45 -11.11
C PHE A 86 12.14 -0.54 -10.38
N TYR A 87 11.10 -0.12 -11.08
CA TYR A 87 9.96 0.56 -10.49
C TYR A 87 9.04 -0.42 -9.78
N GLU A 88 8.68 -0.11 -8.54
CA GLU A 88 7.96 -1.01 -7.66
C GLU A 88 6.72 -0.36 -7.06
N LEU A 89 5.61 -1.09 -7.06
CA LEU A 89 4.51 -0.87 -6.14
C LEU A 89 4.83 -1.62 -4.84
N CYS A 90 5.61 -0.98 -3.98
CA CYS A 90 6.15 -1.56 -2.76
C CYS A 90 5.03 -1.87 -1.73
N ARG A 91 4.00 -1.01 -1.67
CA ARG A 91 2.91 -1.20 -0.70
C ARG A 91 1.58 -0.72 -1.26
N ILE A 92 0.56 -1.51 -1.04
CA ILE A 92 -0.83 -1.14 -1.28
C ILE A 92 -1.73 -1.79 -0.24
N MET A 93 -2.57 -1.02 0.42
CA MET A 93 -3.54 -1.56 1.36
C MET A 93 -4.85 -0.79 1.33
N ILE A 94 -5.93 -1.50 1.56
CA ILE A 94 -7.27 -0.93 1.83
C ILE A 94 -7.63 -1.26 3.26
N ASP A 95 -8.09 -0.27 4.00
CA ASP A 95 -8.56 -0.43 5.37
C ASP A 95 -9.66 -1.49 5.42
N ARG A 96 -9.62 -2.33 6.44
CA ARG A 96 -10.48 -3.49 6.59
C ARG A 96 -11.96 -3.19 6.43
N GLU A 97 -12.43 -2.02 6.88
CA GLU A 97 -13.84 -1.63 6.77
C GLU A 97 -14.30 -1.42 5.32
N TYR A 98 -13.34 -1.24 4.42
CA TYR A 98 -13.57 -0.97 3.00
C TYR A 98 -13.17 -2.13 2.09
N GLN A 99 -12.64 -3.23 2.63
CA GLN A 99 -12.29 -4.42 1.84
C GLN A 99 -13.53 -5.13 1.27
N GLY A 100 -13.30 -6.00 0.26
CA GLY A 100 -14.37 -6.79 -0.38
C GLY A 100 -15.28 -6.02 -1.34
N LYS A 101 -15.04 -4.72 -1.56
CA LYS A 101 -15.85 -3.82 -2.40
C LYS A 101 -15.19 -3.49 -3.75
N GLY A 102 -14.09 -4.13 -4.09
CA GLY A 102 -13.34 -3.88 -5.33
C GLY A 102 -12.43 -2.64 -5.28
N TYR A 103 -12.30 -1.97 -4.14
CA TYR A 103 -11.49 -0.76 -4.02
C TYR A 103 -9.99 -1.03 -4.19
N GLY A 104 -9.48 -2.20 -3.79
CA GLY A 104 -8.09 -2.58 -4.04
C GLY A 104 -7.72 -2.57 -5.53
N THR A 105 -8.57 -3.18 -6.37
CA THR A 105 -8.39 -3.18 -7.83
C THR A 105 -8.38 -1.75 -8.40
N GLN A 106 -9.28 -0.89 -7.93
CA GLN A 106 -9.34 0.50 -8.39
C GLN A 106 -8.11 1.30 -7.93
N ALA A 107 -7.68 1.10 -6.69
CA ALA A 107 -6.52 1.78 -6.13
C ALA A 107 -5.23 1.42 -6.87
N ILE A 108 -4.99 0.14 -7.17
CA ILE A 108 -3.82 -0.30 -7.94
C ILE A 108 -3.81 0.36 -9.33
N LYS A 109 -4.96 0.41 -10.01
CA LYS A 109 -5.04 1.08 -11.31
C LYS A 109 -4.69 2.55 -11.25
N LEU A 110 -5.16 3.27 -10.21
CA LEU A 110 -4.78 4.68 -9.99
C LEU A 110 -3.28 4.85 -9.76
N VAL A 111 -2.67 3.95 -8.98
CA VAL A 111 -1.21 3.97 -8.77
C VAL A 111 -0.47 3.71 -10.08
N LEU A 112 -0.89 2.72 -10.87
CA LEU A 112 -0.29 2.44 -12.17
C LEU A 112 -0.42 3.64 -13.13
N GLU A 113 -1.58 4.31 -13.15
CA GLU A 113 -1.78 5.54 -13.94
C GLU A 113 -0.82 6.65 -13.51
N GLU A 114 -0.61 6.85 -12.21
CA GLU A 114 0.34 7.85 -11.70
C GLU A 114 1.79 7.44 -12.01
N MET A 115 2.18 6.19 -11.80
CA MET A 115 3.52 5.69 -12.14
C MET A 115 3.83 5.79 -13.64
N ARG A 116 2.83 5.61 -14.50
CA ARG A 116 2.98 5.76 -15.96
C ARG A 116 3.40 7.18 -16.37
N THR A 117 3.18 8.19 -15.54
CA THR A 117 3.63 9.56 -15.80
C THR A 117 5.14 9.76 -15.59
N ILE A 118 5.81 8.79 -15.00
CA ILE A 118 7.26 8.78 -14.84
C ILE A 118 7.88 8.29 -16.14
N ASP A 119 8.64 9.13 -16.83
CA ASP A 119 9.15 8.87 -18.20
C ASP A 119 9.89 7.54 -18.37
N GLU A 120 10.64 7.11 -17.37
CA GLU A 120 11.43 5.88 -17.39
C GLU A 120 10.65 4.65 -16.93
N CYS A 121 9.47 4.82 -16.37
CA CYS A 121 8.64 3.71 -15.86
C CYS A 121 7.88 3.03 -17.01
N LYS A 122 8.46 1.98 -17.57
CA LYS A 122 7.85 1.16 -18.63
C LYS A 122 7.20 -0.10 -18.09
N GLU A 123 7.62 -0.53 -16.95
CA GLU A 123 7.11 -1.72 -16.25
C GLU A 123 7.13 -1.47 -14.74
N VAL A 124 6.21 -2.12 -14.03
CA VAL A 124 6.05 -2.02 -12.58
C VAL A 124 6.09 -3.41 -11.98
N TYR A 125 6.90 -3.57 -10.96
CA TYR A 125 6.98 -4.79 -10.18
C TYR A 125 6.23 -4.66 -8.86
N LEU A 126 5.82 -5.77 -8.31
CA LEU A 126 5.40 -5.93 -6.93
C LEU A 126 5.78 -7.32 -6.45
N SER A 127 5.97 -7.47 -5.16
CA SER A 127 6.11 -8.76 -4.50
C SER A 127 4.94 -9.02 -3.57
N THR A 128 4.65 -10.28 -3.29
CA THR A 128 3.58 -10.67 -2.39
C THR A 128 3.82 -12.06 -1.79
N ASP A 129 3.39 -12.22 -0.55
CA ASP A 129 3.39 -13.51 0.13
C ASP A 129 2.74 -14.59 -0.74
N PRO A 130 3.36 -15.78 -0.90
CA PRO A 130 2.80 -16.91 -1.65
C PRO A 130 1.40 -17.33 -1.17
N GLU A 131 1.05 -17.10 0.09
CA GLU A 131 -0.25 -17.42 0.65
C GLU A 131 -1.30 -16.32 0.43
N ASN A 132 -0.91 -15.16 -0.12
CA ASN A 132 -1.83 -14.06 -0.41
C ASN A 132 -2.68 -14.33 -1.68
N ILE A 133 -3.51 -15.35 -1.65
CA ILE A 133 -4.34 -15.78 -2.78
C ILE A 133 -5.24 -14.65 -3.29
N VAL A 134 -5.79 -13.86 -2.38
CA VAL A 134 -6.70 -12.74 -2.73
C VAL A 134 -5.93 -11.64 -3.48
N GLY A 135 -4.76 -11.27 -3.01
CA GLY A 135 -3.90 -10.27 -3.66
C GLY A 135 -3.46 -10.74 -5.04
N LYS A 136 -2.97 -11.96 -5.15
CA LYS A 136 -2.52 -12.58 -6.42
C LYS A 136 -3.63 -12.54 -7.47
N HIS A 137 -4.84 -12.96 -7.12
CA HIS A 137 -5.99 -12.88 -8.04
C HIS A 137 -6.29 -11.43 -8.49
N VAL A 138 -6.17 -10.46 -7.60
CA VAL A 138 -6.37 -9.04 -7.94
C VAL A 138 -5.27 -8.56 -8.90
N TYR A 139 -4.01 -8.90 -8.65
CA TYR A 139 -2.88 -8.50 -9.48
C TYR A 139 -2.98 -9.09 -10.89
N GLU A 140 -3.23 -10.38 -11.01
CA GLU A 140 -3.42 -11.06 -12.29
C GLU A 140 -4.61 -10.49 -13.09
N LYS A 141 -5.72 -10.19 -12.43
CA LYS A 141 -6.89 -9.57 -13.06
C LYS A 141 -6.60 -8.17 -13.61
N ILE A 142 -5.66 -7.45 -13.03
CA ILE A 142 -5.22 -6.13 -13.50
C ILE A 142 -4.29 -6.26 -14.70
N GLY A 143 -3.56 -7.37 -14.81
CA GLY A 143 -2.62 -7.64 -15.89
C GLY A 143 -1.18 -7.86 -15.42
N PHE A 144 -0.95 -7.97 -14.12
CA PHE A 144 0.34 -8.44 -13.62
C PHE A 144 0.54 -9.91 -13.97
N ALA A 145 1.74 -10.28 -14.33
CA ALA A 145 2.16 -11.66 -14.58
C ALA A 145 3.22 -12.09 -13.57
N ALA A 146 3.13 -13.33 -13.09
CA ALA A 146 4.16 -13.89 -12.22
C ALA A 146 5.47 -14.07 -13.01
N GLU A 147 6.58 -13.62 -12.42
CA GLU A 147 7.92 -13.73 -13.02
C GLU A 147 8.60 -15.09 -12.74
N ASN A 148 7.95 -15.96 -11.95
CA ASN A 148 8.55 -17.21 -11.45
C ASN A 148 9.88 -16.99 -10.72
N LYS A 149 9.98 -15.87 -10.02
CA LYS A 149 11.10 -15.47 -9.18
C LYS A 149 10.59 -15.10 -7.81
N MET A 150 11.47 -15.26 -6.82
CA MET A 150 11.26 -14.77 -5.47
C MET A 150 12.09 -13.51 -5.26
N LEU A 151 11.51 -12.54 -4.58
CA LEU A 151 12.20 -11.40 -3.98
C LEU A 151 12.09 -11.60 -2.47
N ASP A 152 13.20 -11.88 -1.81
CA ASP A 152 13.21 -12.47 -0.48
C ASP A 152 12.30 -13.72 -0.42
N ASP A 153 11.32 -13.76 0.46
CA ASP A 153 10.36 -14.88 0.58
C ASP A 153 9.02 -14.62 -0.15
N GLU A 154 8.94 -13.57 -1.00
CA GLU A 154 7.74 -13.16 -1.71
C GLU A 154 7.80 -13.49 -3.21
N GLU A 155 6.67 -13.87 -3.81
CA GLU A 155 6.55 -14.07 -5.25
C GLU A 155 6.53 -12.74 -5.99
N LEU A 156 7.39 -12.60 -7.02
CA LEU A 156 7.53 -11.41 -7.84
C LEU A 156 6.56 -11.42 -9.02
N TYR A 157 5.87 -10.32 -9.20
CA TYR A 157 4.95 -10.05 -10.31
C TYR A 157 5.38 -8.81 -11.09
N LYS A 158 5.10 -8.81 -12.39
CA LYS A 158 5.40 -7.70 -13.29
C LYS A 158 4.17 -7.27 -14.10
N TYR A 159 4.00 -5.96 -14.22
CA TYR A 159 3.05 -5.30 -15.12
C TYR A 159 3.83 -4.49 -16.18
N VAL A 160 3.43 -4.59 -17.45
CA VAL A 160 4.01 -3.83 -18.57
C VAL A 160 2.94 -2.92 -19.15
N TYR A 161 3.26 -1.63 -19.33
CA TYR A 161 2.33 -0.62 -19.86
C TYR A 161 2.02 -0.81 -21.35
#